data_5adf9a5779e5b7a8f79f9650c1e84d9e
#
_entry.id   5adf9a5779e5b7a8f79f9650c1e84d9e
#
_cell.length_a   1.000
_cell.length_b   1.000
_cell.length_c   1.000
_cell.angle_alpha   90.00
_cell.angle_beta   90.00
_cell.angle_gamma   90.00
#
_symmetry.space_group_name_H-M   'P 1'
#
loop_
_entity.id
_entity.type
_entity.pdbx_description
1 polymer ?
#
loop_
_entity_poly.entity_id
_entity_poly.type
_entity_poly.pdbx_seq_one_letter_code
_entity_poly.pdbx_strand_id
1 'polypeptide(L)'
;MSFESINRRQVLTGLAAASLPMAFSSCGKSAPANQLVVGGLPVTCNLTLPVACTAKAYSNLSLEAGQPKFEYQYSKYSGWPEIKESLMAGRIQAAYMLAPLVMDLADKKIPVKIVSLGHRSGAVIMVRTDSSYQHFKQLAGKRIAIPSRFAVDFLFLRKMLAQEDMTPADIQIVEMPPPDMPAALYASAVDGYCTGEPFGAAAQRAGYARPLRMTRDEWRNYICCVLTVREELIHENPEMVQDLVNQILGTGVWLDEKQDNRNKAVAIASGKDFFNQDPNILKFVMENPTDRVTYGDLRMIRTEFDELMELSIAAGTIKHPIPYETYVNDSFAMNAKAATISL
;
A
#
# COMPACT_ATOMS: atom_id res chain seq x y z
N MET A 1 51.56 28.44 43.35
CA MET A 1 50.53 29.09 42.50
C MET A 1 49.18 28.56 42.95
N SER A 2 48.44 29.37 43.73
CA SER A 2 47.17 29.02 44.35
C SER A 2 46.02 29.21 43.41
N PHE A 3 45.18 28.22 43.27
CA PHE A 3 43.88 28.33 42.57
C PHE A 3 42.84 28.92 43.53
N GLU A 4 42.40 30.15 43.28
CA GLU A 4 41.25 30.71 43.97
C GLU A 4 39.95 30.11 43.48
N SER A 5 39.15 29.66 44.46
CA SER A 5 37.83 29.09 44.25
C SER A 5 36.79 30.17 43.93
N ILE A 6 36.23 30.14 42.72
CA ILE A 6 35.11 31.01 42.30
C ILE A 6 33.83 30.55 43.00
N ASN A 7 33.27 31.44 43.81
CA ASN A 7 32.10 31.22 44.66
C ASN A 7 30.80 31.27 43.84
N ARG A 8 29.97 30.23 43.96
CA ARG A 8 28.73 30.00 43.20
C ARG A 8 27.63 31.08 43.37
N ARG A 9 27.85 32.07 44.20
CA ARG A 9 26.83 33.14 44.51
C ARG A 9 26.97 34.43 43.68
N GLN A 10 27.96 34.55 42.82
CA GLN A 10 28.18 35.79 42.03
C GLN A 10 27.81 35.72 40.56
N VAL A 11 27.17 34.62 40.10
CA VAL A 11 26.76 34.45 38.69
C VAL A 11 25.28 34.82 38.47
N LEU A 12 24.52 35.25 39.50
CA LEU A 12 23.06 35.45 39.41
C LEU A 12 22.63 36.91 39.30
N THR A 13 23.49 37.86 39.05
CA THR A 13 23.07 39.26 38.84
C THR A 13 23.68 39.78 37.55
N GLY A 14 23.00 39.59 36.41
CA GLY A 14 23.44 40.25 35.19
C GLY A 14 22.93 39.65 33.88
N LEU A 15 21.65 39.21 33.83
CA LEU A 15 21.00 38.96 32.56
C LEU A 15 19.57 39.51 32.61
N ALA A 16 19.47 40.85 32.42
CA ALA A 16 18.20 41.47 32.11
C ALA A 16 17.79 41.03 30.69
N ALA A 17 16.66 40.39 30.63
CA ALA A 17 16.06 39.78 29.47
C ALA A 17 15.74 40.78 28.36
N ALA A 18 16.34 40.62 27.21
CA ALA A 18 15.74 40.99 25.95
C ALA A 18 14.96 39.82 25.42
N SER A 19 13.70 39.67 25.78
CA SER A 19 12.76 38.75 25.19
C SER A 19 12.40 39.23 23.78
N LEU A 20 13.21 38.90 22.79
CA LEU A 20 12.79 38.89 21.38
C LEU A 20 11.80 37.74 21.21
N PRO A 21 10.57 37.99 20.72
CA PRO A 21 9.71 36.93 20.30
C PRO A 21 10.37 36.26 19.06
N MET A 22 10.99 35.07 19.22
CA MET A 22 11.28 34.21 18.09
C MET A 22 9.93 33.77 17.55
N ALA A 23 9.43 34.49 16.54
CA ALA A 23 8.44 33.97 15.64
C ALA A 23 9.05 32.72 14.97
N PHE A 24 8.73 31.55 15.49
CA PHE A 24 8.91 30.31 14.76
C PHE A 24 7.97 30.35 13.56
N SER A 25 8.41 31.00 12.49
CA SER A 25 7.84 30.79 11.18
C SER A 25 8.10 29.32 10.84
N SER A 26 7.12 28.47 11.15
CA SER A 26 7.02 27.14 10.60
C SER A 26 6.88 27.31 9.08
N CYS A 27 8.01 27.37 8.38
CA CYS A 27 8.06 27.23 6.92
C CYS A 27 7.85 25.76 6.55
N GLY A 28 6.68 25.22 6.88
CA GLY A 28 6.11 24.15 6.09
C GLY A 28 5.69 24.78 4.77
N LYS A 29 6.48 24.59 3.69
CA LYS A 29 5.99 24.89 2.35
C LYS A 29 4.78 23.97 2.16
N SER A 30 3.57 24.51 2.25
CA SER A 30 2.38 23.82 1.77
C SER A 30 2.65 23.45 0.31
N ALA A 31 2.40 22.18 -0.05
CA ALA A 31 2.47 21.78 -1.45
C ALA A 31 1.60 22.74 -2.30
N PRO A 32 1.97 23.04 -3.55
CA PRO A 32 1.12 23.84 -4.43
C PRO A 32 -0.29 23.27 -4.45
N ALA A 33 -1.31 24.13 -4.47
CA ALA A 33 -2.72 23.75 -4.35
C ALA A 33 -3.20 22.72 -5.41
N ASN A 34 -2.44 22.54 -6.49
CA ASN A 34 -2.69 21.59 -7.57
C ASN A 34 -1.79 20.34 -7.55
N GLN A 35 -0.94 20.18 -6.53
CA GLN A 35 -0.02 19.05 -6.41
C GLN A 35 -0.44 18.12 -5.26
N LEU A 36 -0.47 16.81 -5.53
CA LEU A 36 -0.81 15.80 -4.54
C LEU A 36 0.30 14.74 -4.46
N VAL A 37 0.82 14.54 -3.25
CA VAL A 37 1.74 13.44 -2.95
C VAL A 37 0.92 12.23 -2.51
N VAL A 38 1.07 11.12 -3.23
CA VAL A 38 0.37 9.86 -2.95
C VAL A 38 1.36 8.81 -2.49
N GLY A 39 1.15 8.29 -1.29
CA GLY A 39 2.00 7.25 -0.70
C GLY A 39 1.73 5.87 -1.30
N GLY A 40 2.79 5.09 -1.49
CA GLY A 40 2.68 3.71 -1.94
C GLY A 40 3.92 2.87 -1.62
N LEU A 41 3.77 1.56 -1.67
CA LEU A 41 4.87 0.61 -1.56
C LEU A 41 5.34 0.18 -2.97
N PRO A 42 6.60 -0.28 -3.11
CA PRO A 42 7.12 -0.82 -4.35
C PRO A 42 6.61 -2.25 -4.58
N VAL A 43 5.30 -2.41 -4.66
CA VAL A 43 4.57 -3.65 -4.88
C VAL A 43 3.72 -3.53 -6.14
N THR A 44 3.54 -4.62 -6.87
CA THR A 44 2.71 -4.61 -8.09
C THR A 44 1.24 -4.26 -7.79
N CYS A 45 0.81 -4.46 -6.55
CA CYS A 45 -0.48 -3.98 -6.04
C CYS A 45 -0.67 -2.47 -6.17
N ASN A 46 0.41 -1.70 -6.23
CA ASN A 46 0.39 -0.24 -6.39
C ASN A 46 0.77 0.21 -7.82
N LEU A 47 0.86 -0.70 -8.79
CA LEU A 47 1.37 -0.40 -10.15
C LEU A 47 0.56 0.66 -10.89
N THR A 48 -0.74 0.75 -10.64
CA THR A 48 -1.60 1.77 -11.24
C THR A 48 -1.15 3.19 -10.87
N LEU A 49 -0.54 3.41 -9.71
CA LEU A 49 -0.14 4.74 -9.26
C LEU A 49 1.06 5.33 -10.04
N PRO A 50 2.22 4.65 -10.18
CA PRO A 50 3.32 5.14 -11.02
C PRO A 50 2.90 5.46 -12.45
N VAL A 51 2.06 4.59 -13.03
CA VAL A 51 1.56 4.76 -14.40
C VAL A 51 0.62 5.97 -14.48
N ALA A 52 -0.32 6.11 -13.54
CA ALA A 52 -1.22 7.26 -13.47
C ALA A 52 -0.47 8.59 -13.29
N CYS A 53 0.54 8.64 -12.41
CA CYS A 53 1.40 9.82 -12.24
C CYS A 53 2.08 10.20 -13.55
N THR A 54 2.67 9.21 -14.25
CA THR A 54 3.36 9.43 -15.52
C THR A 54 2.40 9.87 -16.61
N ALA A 55 1.26 9.17 -16.77
CA ALA A 55 0.26 9.50 -17.77
C ALA A 55 -0.33 10.91 -17.57
N LYS A 56 -0.60 11.28 -16.30
CA LYS A 56 -1.08 12.63 -15.97
C LYS A 56 -0.04 13.70 -16.32
N ALA A 57 1.24 13.46 -16.02
CA ALA A 57 2.30 14.38 -16.37
C ALA A 57 2.39 14.59 -17.89
N TYR A 58 2.27 13.52 -18.68
CA TYR A 58 2.23 13.61 -20.15
C TYR A 58 0.98 14.36 -20.64
N SER A 59 -0.20 14.04 -20.14
CA SER A 59 -1.44 14.73 -20.53
C SER A 59 -1.41 16.22 -20.23
N ASN A 60 -0.76 16.61 -19.15
CA ASN A 60 -0.58 18.00 -18.76
C ASN A 60 0.25 18.82 -19.77
N LEU A 61 1.06 18.18 -20.62
CA LEU A 61 1.85 18.87 -21.66
C LEU A 61 0.96 19.41 -22.81
N SER A 62 -0.21 18.83 -23.00
CA SER A 62 -1.16 19.19 -24.06
C SER A 62 -2.39 19.98 -23.55
N LEU A 63 -2.44 20.33 -22.25
CA LEU A 63 -3.53 21.11 -21.69
C LEU A 63 -3.50 22.56 -22.20
N GLU A 64 -4.69 23.05 -22.58
CA GLU A 64 -4.88 24.45 -22.94
C GLU A 64 -4.76 25.38 -21.72
N ALA A 65 -4.42 26.63 -21.95
CA ALA A 65 -4.32 27.65 -20.90
C ALA A 65 -5.67 27.81 -20.18
N GLY A 66 -5.65 27.72 -18.84
CA GLY A 66 -6.85 27.88 -17.99
C GLY A 66 -7.54 26.58 -17.59
N GLN A 67 -7.11 25.42 -18.10
CA GLN A 67 -7.60 24.13 -17.59
C GLN A 67 -6.91 23.77 -16.26
N PRO A 68 -7.62 23.13 -15.30
CA PRO A 68 -7.02 22.70 -14.04
C PRO A 68 -5.91 21.66 -14.30
N LYS A 69 -4.71 21.98 -13.81
CA LYS A 69 -3.51 21.17 -14.01
C LYS A 69 -3.11 20.49 -12.72
N PHE A 70 -3.72 19.34 -12.42
CA PHE A 70 -3.31 18.54 -11.26
C PHE A 70 -2.02 17.78 -11.55
N GLU A 71 -1.17 17.64 -10.53
CA GLU A 71 0.10 16.93 -10.58
C GLU A 71 0.14 15.89 -9.45
N TYR A 72 0.49 14.66 -9.80
CA TYR A 72 0.60 13.56 -8.83
C TYR A 72 2.03 13.12 -8.68
N GLN A 73 2.49 13.02 -7.43
CA GLN A 73 3.81 12.55 -7.08
C GLN A 73 3.71 11.26 -6.26
N TYR A 74 4.46 10.25 -6.68
CA TYR A 74 4.59 9.02 -5.93
C TYR A 74 5.58 9.20 -4.78
N SER A 75 5.16 8.86 -3.56
CA SER A 75 6.05 8.79 -2.39
C SER A 75 6.22 7.33 -1.96
N LYS A 76 7.46 6.84 -2.06
CA LYS A 76 7.81 5.44 -1.76
C LYS A 76 8.01 5.22 -0.28
N TYR A 77 7.41 4.15 0.23
CA TYR A 77 7.52 3.67 1.61
C TYR A 77 7.97 2.22 1.64
N SER A 78 8.57 1.78 2.76
CA SER A 78 9.00 0.39 2.99
C SER A 78 7.92 -0.48 3.61
N GLY A 79 6.94 0.10 4.30
CA GLY A 79 5.88 -0.63 4.97
C GLY A 79 4.63 0.20 5.25
N TRP A 80 3.51 -0.47 5.44
CA TRP A 80 2.22 0.18 5.74
C TRP A 80 2.19 0.95 7.07
N PRO A 81 2.94 0.57 8.15
CA PRO A 81 3.01 1.41 9.34
C PRO A 81 3.51 2.83 9.06
N GLU A 82 4.54 2.98 8.23
CA GLU A 82 5.09 4.30 7.85
C GLU A 82 4.10 5.13 7.04
N ILE A 83 3.41 4.50 6.06
CA ILE A 83 2.34 5.17 5.29
C ILE A 83 1.22 5.62 6.21
N LYS A 84 0.75 4.74 7.10
CA LYS A 84 -0.30 5.02 8.08
C LYS A 84 0.05 6.26 8.91
N GLU A 85 1.24 6.29 9.51
CA GLU A 85 1.70 7.42 10.33
C GLU A 85 1.82 8.70 9.50
N SER A 86 2.26 8.61 8.25
CA SER A 86 2.38 9.77 7.35
C SER A 86 1.01 10.34 6.96
N LEU A 87 0.03 9.46 6.70
CA LEU A 87 -1.34 9.84 6.39
C LEU A 87 -2.04 10.45 7.62
N MET A 88 -1.91 9.82 8.79
CA MET A 88 -2.48 10.33 10.04
C MET A 88 -1.90 11.69 10.43
N ALA A 89 -0.60 11.88 10.24
CA ALA A 89 0.09 13.15 10.52
C ALA A 89 -0.15 14.24 9.47
N GLY A 90 -0.89 13.96 8.40
CA GLY A 90 -1.16 14.92 7.31
C GLY A 90 0.06 15.23 6.45
N ARG A 91 1.15 14.43 6.53
CA ARG A 91 2.34 14.61 5.66
C ARG A 91 2.05 14.23 4.22
N ILE A 92 1.12 13.31 4.00
CA ILE A 92 0.51 12.97 2.72
C ILE A 92 -1.01 13.01 2.88
N GLN A 93 -1.72 13.34 1.81
CA GLN A 93 -3.18 13.45 1.81
C GLN A 93 -3.86 12.22 1.20
N ALA A 94 -3.11 11.41 0.46
CA ALA A 94 -3.58 10.20 -0.19
C ALA A 94 -2.52 9.09 -0.13
N ALA A 95 -2.95 7.83 -0.11
CA ALA A 95 -2.05 6.68 -0.15
C ALA A 95 -2.78 5.41 -0.61
N TYR A 96 -2.03 4.47 -1.17
CA TYR A 96 -2.48 3.09 -1.21
C TYR A 96 -2.32 2.45 0.16
N MET A 97 -3.43 1.92 0.68
CA MET A 97 -3.51 1.28 2.00
C MET A 97 -4.14 -0.10 1.89
N LEU A 98 -3.94 -0.93 2.89
CA LEU A 98 -4.65 -2.20 3.03
C LEU A 98 -6.09 -1.96 3.51
N ALA A 99 -7.09 -2.53 2.86
CA ALA A 99 -8.50 -2.28 3.20
C ALA A 99 -8.83 -2.53 4.69
N PRO A 100 -8.41 -3.65 5.34
CA PRO A 100 -8.68 -3.85 6.77
C PRO A 100 -7.96 -2.84 7.68
N LEU A 101 -6.80 -2.30 7.25
CA LEU A 101 -6.12 -1.24 7.99
C LEU A 101 -6.90 0.07 7.94
N VAL A 102 -7.53 0.39 6.81
CA VAL A 102 -8.41 1.58 6.70
C VAL A 102 -9.66 1.41 7.55
N MET A 103 -10.24 0.21 7.60
CA MET A 103 -11.35 -0.11 8.51
C MET A 103 -10.96 0.15 9.97
N ASP A 104 -9.79 -0.32 10.42
CA ASP A 104 -9.26 -0.06 11.78
C ASP A 104 -9.03 1.44 12.05
N LEU A 105 -8.53 2.19 11.07
CA LEU A 105 -8.37 3.64 11.19
C LEU A 105 -9.73 4.35 11.36
N ALA A 106 -10.72 3.96 10.57
CA ALA A 106 -12.07 4.52 10.65
C ALA A 106 -12.75 4.19 12.00
N ASP A 107 -12.55 2.98 12.54
CA ASP A 107 -13.01 2.61 13.88
C ASP A 107 -12.41 3.54 14.95
N LYS A 108 -11.14 3.90 14.79
CA LYS A 108 -10.42 4.85 15.65
C LYS A 108 -10.75 6.32 15.36
N LYS A 109 -11.75 6.61 14.52
CA LYS A 109 -12.18 7.96 14.14
C LYS A 109 -11.11 8.78 13.42
N ILE A 110 -10.17 8.12 12.75
CA ILE A 110 -9.22 8.80 11.87
C ILE A 110 -9.98 9.19 10.57
N PRO A 111 -9.95 10.46 10.16
CA PRO A 111 -10.77 10.98 9.06
C PRO A 111 -10.18 10.59 7.69
N VAL A 112 -10.37 9.35 7.28
CA VAL A 112 -9.92 8.80 6.00
C VAL A 112 -11.02 8.01 5.31
N LYS A 113 -11.02 8.01 3.98
CA LYS A 113 -11.98 7.26 3.14
C LYS A 113 -11.26 6.49 2.04
N ILE A 114 -11.72 5.28 1.78
CA ILE A 114 -11.42 4.55 0.55
C ILE A 114 -12.26 5.17 -0.57
N VAL A 115 -11.62 5.52 -1.68
CA VAL A 115 -12.27 6.16 -2.84
C VAL A 115 -12.14 5.34 -4.13
N SER A 116 -11.27 4.34 -4.17
CA SER A 116 -11.07 3.43 -5.31
C SER A 116 -10.33 2.17 -4.88
N LEU A 117 -10.45 1.10 -5.66
CA LEU A 117 -9.51 -0.03 -5.59
C LEU A 117 -8.22 0.31 -6.35
N GLY A 118 -7.12 -0.37 -5.99
CA GLY A 118 -5.84 -0.26 -6.70
C GLY A 118 -5.58 -1.42 -7.67
N HIS A 119 -6.05 -2.60 -7.31
CA HIS A 119 -5.87 -3.84 -8.07
C HIS A 119 -6.75 -4.95 -7.48
N ARG A 120 -6.76 -6.11 -8.17
CA ARG A 120 -7.29 -7.37 -7.64
C ARG A 120 -6.25 -8.46 -7.76
N SER A 121 -6.36 -9.52 -6.92
CA SER A 121 -5.38 -10.60 -6.84
C SER A 121 -3.96 -10.10 -6.47
N GLY A 122 -2.94 -10.91 -6.68
CA GLY A 122 -1.54 -10.50 -6.52
C GLY A 122 -0.89 -10.87 -5.18
N ALA A 123 -1.57 -11.58 -4.27
CA ALA A 123 -0.93 -12.16 -3.10
C ALA A 123 -0.59 -13.63 -3.33
N VAL A 124 0.49 -14.07 -2.69
CA VAL A 124 1.04 -15.41 -2.82
C VAL A 124 1.55 -15.92 -1.48
N ILE A 125 1.35 -17.22 -1.23
CA ILE A 125 1.97 -17.94 -0.12
C ILE A 125 3.15 -18.72 -0.66
N MET A 126 4.35 -18.38 -0.19
CA MET A 126 5.61 -18.93 -0.65
C MET A 126 6.23 -19.87 0.37
N VAL A 127 6.82 -20.94 -0.11
CA VAL A 127 7.64 -21.88 0.67
C VAL A 127 8.93 -22.19 -0.09
N ARG A 128 9.92 -22.75 0.58
CA ARG A 128 11.17 -23.17 -0.07
C ARG A 128 10.92 -24.28 -1.10
N THR A 129 11.66 -24.26 -2.19
CA THR A 129 11.56 -25.28 -3.26
C THR A 129 11.96 -26.68 -2.74
N ASP A 130 12.96 -26.76 -1.85
CA ASP A 130 13.44 -27.98 -1.24
C ASP A 130 12.58 -28.47 -0.05
N SER A 131 11.52 -27.72 0.33
CA SER A 131 10.58 -28.15 1.37
C SER A 131 9.61 -29.21 0.85
N SER A 132 9.20 -30.12 1.74
CA SER A 132 8.17 -31.13 1.45
C SER A 132 6.75 -30.61 1.52
N TYR A 133 6.55 -29.30 1.77
CA TYR A 133 5.23 -28.72 1.98
C TYR A 133 4.40 -28.69 0.71
N GLN A 134 3.32 -29.47 0.66
CA GLN A 134 2.32 -29.51 -0.42
C GLN A 134 0.94 -29.05 0.08
N HIS A 135 0.67 -29.20 1.38
CA HIS A 135 -0.59 -28.90 2.06
C HIS A 135 -0.35 -28.07 3.31
N PHE A 136 -1.34 -27.28 3.71
CA PHE A 136 -1.25 -26.41 4.87
C PHE A 136 -1.05 -27.15 6.20
N LYS A 137 -1.57 -28.38 6.35
CA LYS A 137 -1.31 -29.24 7.53
C LYS A 137 0.17 -29.44 7.82
N GLN A 138 1.02 -29.41 6.78
CA GLN A 138 2.46 -29.55 6.95
C GLN A 138 3.14 -28.28 7.48
N LEU A 139 2.40 -27.16 7.53
CA LEU A 139 2.86 -25.90 8.10
C LEU A 139 2.62 -25.81 9.62
N ALA A 140 2.03 -26.85 10.24
CA ALA A 140 1.82 -26.88 11.69
C ALA A 140 3.15 -26.66 12.44
N GLY A 141 3.15 -25.70 13.40
CA GLY A 141 4.33 -25.28 14.15
C GLY A 141 5.37 -24.47 13.37
N LYS A 142 5.17 -24.20 12.07
CA LYS A 142 6.10 -23.48 11.21
C LYS A 142 5.96 -21.96 11.35
N ARG A 143 7.06 -21.23 11.09
CA ARG A 143 7.12 -19.77 11.09
C ARG A 143 6.69 -19.24 9.73
N ILE A 144 5.57 -18.51 9.71
CA ILE A 144 5.02 -17.93 8.49
C ILE A 144 5.01 -16.41 8.62
N ALA A 145 5.73 -15.73 7.72
CA ALA A 145 5.77 -14.28 7.72
C ALA A 145 4.54 -13.68 7.01
N ILE A 146 4.07 -12.57 7.53
CA ILE A 146 3.01 -11.74 6.96
C ILE A 146 3.39 -10.25 7.08
N PRO A 147 2.82 -9.36 6.23
CA PRO A 147 3.10 -7.92 6.33
C PRO A 147 2.59 -7.29 7.64
N SER A 148 1.41 -7.69 8.07
CA SER A 148 0.72 -7.21 9.27
C SER A 148 -0.51 -8.07 9.51
N ARG A 149 -1.00 -8.13 10.75
CA ARG A 149 -2.30 -8.75 11.07
C ARG A 149 -3.49 -7.99 10.48
N PHE A 150 -3.31 -6.72 10.12
CA PHE A 150 -4.28 -5.91 9.38
C PHE A 150 -4.15 -6.03 7.85
N ALA A 151 -3.31 -6.93 7.36
CA ALA A 151 -3.18 -7.17 5.92
C ALA A 151 -4.21 -8.17 5.42
N VAL A 152 -4.70 -7.96 4.20
CA VAL A 152 -5.55 -8.95 3.50
C VAL A 152 -4.79 -10.24 3.23
N ASP A 153 -3.46 -10.16 3.08
CA ASP A 153 -2.56 -11.33 3.02
C ASP A 153 -2.72 -12.25 4.24
N PHE A 154 -2.90 -11.68 5.44
CA PHE A 154 -3.18 -12.46 6.65
C PHE A 154 -4.55 -13.12 6.60
N LEU A 155 -5.57 -12.41 6.11
CA LEU A 155 -6.91 -12.98 5.91
C LEU A 155 -6.87 -14.12 4.88
N PHE A 156 -6.09 -13.96 3.82
CA PHE A 156 -5.85 -15.02 2.83
C PHE A 156 -5.18 -16.25 3.47
N LEU A 157 -4.12 -16.05 4.24
CA LEU A 157 -3.46 -17.13 4.98
C LEU A 157 -4.44 -17.86 5.90
N ARG A 158 -5.27 -17.12 6.67
CA ARG A 158 -6.30 -17.70 7.53
C ARG A 158 -7.33 -18.52 6.75
N LYS A 159 -7.77 -18.03 5.59
CA LYS A 159 -8.70 -18.74 4.69
C LYS A 159 -8.11 -20.07 4.24
N MET A 160 -6.83 -20.08 3.88
CA MET A 160 -6.14 -21.32 3.47
C MET A 160 -5.95 -22.30 4.63
N LEU A 161 -5.61 -21.80 5.83
CA LEU A 161 -5.53 -22.64 7.02
C LEU A 161 -6.88 -23.28 7.35
N ALA A 162 -7.97 -22.51 7.29
CA ALA A 162 -9.30 -23.00 7.60
C ALA A 162 -9.80 -24.10 6.63
N GLN A 163 -9.35 -24.10 5.37
CA GLN A 163 -9.65 -25.16 4.42
C GLN A 163 -9.08 -26.54 4.83
N GLU A 164 -8.08 -26.52 5.70
CA GLU A 164 -7.44 -27.74 6.23
C GLU A 164 -7.71 -27.95 7.74
N ASP A 165 -8.81 -27.36 8.25
CA ASP A 165 -9.20 -27.40 9.67
C ASP A 165 -8.11 -26.86 10.61
N MET A 166 -7.31 -25.89 10.14
CA MET A 166 -6.26 -25.22 10.92
C MET A 166 -6.64 -23.79 11.26
N THR A 167 -5.96 -23.26 12.27
CA THR A 167 -6.09 -21.88 12.74
C THR A 167 -4.72 -21.21 12.78
N PRO A 168 -4.62 -19.88 12.94
CA PRO A 168 -3.35 -19.20 13.17
C PRO A 168 -2.61 -19.64 14.43
N ALA A 169 -3.28 -20.29 15.39
CA ALA A 169 -2.64 -20.84 16.58
C ALA A 169 -1.79 -22.11 16.28
N ASP A 170 -2.05 -22.76 15.15
CA ASP A 170 -1.33 -23.94 14.72
C ASP A 170 0.00 -23.61 14.00
N ILE A 171 0.27 -22.34 13.74
CA ILE A 171 1.50 -21.83 13.12
C ILE A 171 2.10 -20.69 13.94
N GLN A 172 3.35 -20.32 13.66
CA GLN A 172 4.02 -19.17 14.28
C GLN A 172 3.99 -17.98 13.32
N ILE A 173 3.12 -17.00 13.58
CA ILE A 173 3.03 -15.79 12.77
C ILE A 173 4.18 -14.84 13.11
N VAL A 174 4.90 -14.40 12.07
CA VAL A 174 5.98 -13.39 12.14
C VAL A 174 5.56 -12.19 11.30
N GLU A 175 5.50 -11.00 11.89
CA GLU A 175 5.24 -9.76 11.15
C GLU A 175 6.56 -9.13 10.71
N MET A 176 6.69 -8.83 9.42
CA MET A 176 7.87 -8.15 8.85
C MET A 176 7.53 -7.41 7.54
N PRO A 177 8.33 -6.41 7.15
CA PRO A 177 8.16 -5.72 5.87
C PRO A 177 8.25 -6.70 4.69
N PRO A 178 7.39 -6.58 3.68
CA PRO A 178 7.41 -7.45 2.51
C PRO A 178 8.76 -7.57 1.79
N PRO A 179 9.57 -6.51 1.65
CA PRO A 179 10.89 -6.62 1.02
C PRO A 179 11.87 -7.55 1.73
N ASP A 180 11.69 -7.76 3.04
CA ASP A 180 12.59 -8.59 3.86
C ASP A 180 12.25 -10.08 3.80
N MET A 181 11.01 -10.43 3.40
CA MET A 181 10.50 -11.80 3.43
C MET A 181 11.26 -12.77 2.54
N PRO A 182 11.65 -12.44 1.29
CA PRO A 182 12.44 -13.34 0.46
C PRO A 182 13.77 -13.72 1.10
N ALA A 183 14.48 -12.73 1.68
CA ALA A 183 15.75 -12.98 2.36
C ALA A 183 15.57 -13.81 3.64
N ALA A 184 14.51 -13.56 4.41
CA ALA A 184 14.18 -14.33 5.61
C ALA A 184 13.87 -15.79 5.28
N LEU A 185 13.16 -16.07 4.18
CA LEU A 185 12.91 -17.44 3.69
C LEU A 185 14.19 -18.11 3.22
N TYR A 186 15.03 -17.40 2.44
CA TYR A 186 16.32 -17.90 1.97
C TYR A 186 17.22 -18.32 3.14
N ALA A 187 17.32 -17.46 4.17
CA ALA A 187 18.10 -17.73 5.38
C ALA A 187 17.45 -18.75 6.34
N SER A 188 16.28 -19.31 5.98
CA SER A 188 15.50 -20.21 6.86
C SER A 188 15.13 -19.56 8.21
N ALA A 189 15.07 -18.20 8.28
CA ALA A 189 14.53 -17.49 9.43
C ALA A 189 13.02 -17.64 9.53
N VAL A 190 12.34 -17.88 8.41
CA VAL A 190 10.94 -18.30 8.32
C VAL A 190 10.82 -19.53 7.40
N ASP A 191 9.75 -20.29 7.57
CA ASP A 191 9.48 -21.52 6.79
C ASP A 191 8.59 -21.24 5.57
N GLY A 192 7.90 -20.10 5.59
CA GLY A 192 7.09 -19.57 4.50
C GLY A 192 6.72 -18.11 4.73
N TYR A 193 6.12 -17.49 3.74
CA TYR A 193 5.54 -16.15 3.87
C TYR A 193 4.32 -15.97 2.97
N CYS A 194 3.43 -15.05 3.36
CA CYS A 194 2.29 -14.62 2.58
C CYS A 194 2.41 -13.11 2.33
N THR A 195 2.49 -12.67 1.09
CA THR A 195 2.60 -11.24 0.75
C THR A 195 2.20 -10.98 -0.71
N GLY A 196 2.03 -9.69 -1.02
CA GLY A 196 1.82 -9.22 -2.39
C GLY A 196 3.08 -9.33 -3.27
N GLU A 197 2.86 -9.41 -4.58
CA GLU A 197 3.94 -9.41 -5.56
C GLU A 197 4.64 -8.01 -5.64
N PRO A 198 5.95 -7.96 -5.96
CA PRO A 198 6.74 -8.98 -6.69
C PRO A 198 7.62 -9.88 -5.80
N PHE A 199 7.42 -9.90 -4.51
CA PHE A 199 8.32 -10.61 -3.59
C PHE A 199 8.25 -12.14 -3.73
N GLY A 200 7.09 -12.68 -4.11
CA GLY A 200 6.97 -14.10 -4.49
C GLY A 200 7.75 -14.42 -5.77
N ALA A 201 7.56 -13.59 -6.78
CA ALA A 201 8.25 -13.72 -8.06
C ALA A 201 9.77 -13.61 -7.92
N ALA A 202 10.28 -12.71 -7.07
CA ALA A 202 11.70 -12.55 -6.80
C ALA A 202 12.33 -13.86 -6.29
N ALA A 203 11.74 -14.46 -5.26
CA ALA A 203 12.21 -15.71 -4.67
C ALA A 203 12.05 -16.91 -5.64
N GLN A 204 10.95 -16.93 -6.42
CA GLN A 204 10.69 -17.96 -7.42
C GLN A 204 11.73 -17.92 -8.56
N ARG A 205 12.03 -16.74 -9.09
CA ARG A 205 13.04 -16.57 -10.14
C ARG A 205 14.47 -16.90 -9.66
N ALA A 206 14.75 -16.59 -8.40
CA ALA A 206 16.01 -16.98 -7.77
C ALA A 206 16.12 -18.50 -7.52
N GLY A 207 15.04 -19.28 -7.75
CA GLY A 207 15.02 -20.73 -7.75
C GLY A 207 14.91 -21.41 -6.39
N TYR A 208 14.96 -20.65 -5.29
CA TYR A 208 14.94 -21.23 -3.93
C TYR A 208 13.54 -21.33 -3.30
N ALA A 209 12.54 -20.71 -3.93
CA ALA A 209 11.17 -20.73 -3.42
C ALA A 209 10.14 -21.02 -4.52
N ARG A 210 9.00 -21.54 -4.13
CA ARG A 210 7.85 -21.79 -4.99
C ARG A 210 6.55 -21.34 -4.33
N PRO A 211 5.53 -20.98 -5.13
CA PRO A 211 4.19 -20.75 -4.61
C PRO A 211 3.63 -22.05 -4.02
N LEU A 212 3.02 -21.95 -2.85
CA LEU A 212 2.14 -22.99 -2.30
C LEU A 212 0.70 -22.72 -2.71
N ARG A 213 0.26 -21.45 -2.65
CA ARG A 213 -1.06 -20.97 -3.12
C ARG A 213 -0.94 -19.53 -3.63
N MET A 214 -1.85 -19.17 -4.55
CA MET A 214 -2.00 -17.81 -5.07
C MET A 214 -3.47 -17.37 -4.93
N THR A 215 -3.70 -16.08 -4.67
CA THR A 215 -5.06 -15.51 -4.56
C THR A 215 -5.87 -15.66 -5.85
N ARG A 216 -5.23 -15.64 -7.03
CA ARG A 216 -5.89 -15.84 -8.32
C ARG A 216 -6.66 -17.18 -8.40
N ASP A 217 -6.18 -18.20 -7.72
CA ASP A 217 -6.74 -19.55 -7.74
C ASP A 217 -7.77 -19.75 -6.62
N GLU A 218 -7.55 -19.12 -5.46
CA GLU A 218 -8.24 -19.43 -4.20
C GLU A 218 -9.24 -18.35 -3.75
N TRP A 219 -9.06 -17.11 -4.22
CA TRP A 219 -9.91 -15.98 -3.81
C TRP A 219 -10.10 -14.97 -4.96
N ARG A 220 -11.07 -15.24 -5.83
CA ARG A 220 -11.27 -14.50 -7.09
C ARG A 220 -11.57 -13.01 -6.89
N ASN A 221 -12.30 -12.65 -5.84
CA ASN A 221 -12.71 -11.27 -5.56
C ASN A 221 -11.78 -10.58 -4.56
N TYR A 222 -10.55 -11.06 -4.44
CA TYR A 222 -9.57 -10.52 -3.52
C TYR A 222 -9.36 -9.02 -3.72
N ILE A 223 -9.66 -8.24 -2.67
CA ILE A 223 -9.35 -6.82 -2.57
C ILE A 223 -8.16 -6.70 -1.61
N CYS A 224 -7.08 -6.01 -2.02
CA CYS A 224 -5.93 -5.79 -1.17
C CYS A 224 -5.70 -4.30 -0.93
N CYS A 225 -4.99 -3.66 -1.85
CA CYS A 225 -4.68 -2.25 -1.74
C CYS A 225 -5.80 -1.39 -2.33
N VAL A 226 -6.17 -0.39 -1.58
CA VAL A 226 -7.21 0.58 -1.90
C VAL A 226 -6.63 1.99 -1.88
N LEU A 227 -7.08 2.85 -2.78
CA LEU A 227 -6.76 4.27 -2.73
C LEU A 227 -7.52 4.91 -1.58
N THR A 228 -6.79 5.39 -0.60
CA THR A 228 -7.31 6.03 0.61
C THR A 228 -6.92 7.49 0.60
N VAL A 229 -7.85 8.36 0.91
CA VAL A 229 -7.64 9.80 1.02
C VAL A 229 -8.11 10.32 2.37
N ARG A 230 -7.53 11.41 2.85
CA ARG A 230 -8.01 12.14 4.02
C ARG A 230 -9.32 12.84 3.67
N GLU A 231 -10.27 12.87 4.61
CA GLU A 231 -11.55 13.57 4.41
C GLU A 231 -11.34 15.07 4.16
N GLU A 232 -10.30 15.67 4.75
CA GLU A 232 -9.90 17.05 4.50
C GLU A 232 -9.69 17.31 2.99
N LEU A 233 -8.94 16.45 2.29
CA LEU A 233 -8.75 16.57 0.84
C LEU A 233 -10.05 16.45 0.05
N ILE A 234 -10.96 15.56 0.48
CA ILE A 234 -12.28 15.39 -0.15
C ILE A 234 -13.09 16.70 -0.06
N HIS A 235 -13.00 17.41 1.08
CA HIS A 235 -13.73 18.66 1.30
C HIS A 235 -13.07 19.85 0.60
N GLU A 236 -11.75 19.94 0.64
CA GLU A 236 -11.00 21.08 0.10
C GLU A 236 -10.81 21.03 -1.40
N ASN A 237 -10.60 19.83 -1.97
CA ASN A 237 -10.35 19.66 -3.41
C ASN A 237 -10.95 18.36 -3.97
N PRO A 238 -12.29 18.24 -3.99
CA PRO A 238 -12.95 17.03 -4.50
C PRO A 238 -12.66 16.76 -5.99
N GLU A 239 -12.38 17.80 -6.78
CA GLU A 239 -12.03 17.68 -8.19
C GLU A 239 -10.69 16.97 -8.39
N MET A 240 -9.70 17.24 -7.52
CA MET A 240 -8.40 16.57 -7.55
C MET A 240 -8.55 15.08 -7.18
N VAL A 241 -9.39 14.76 -6.19
CA VAL A 241 -9.69 13.37 -5.83
C VAL A 241 -10.36 12.64 -6.98
N GLN A 242 -11.36 13.28 -7.63
CA GLN A 242 -12.05 12.69 -8.78
C GLN A 242 -11.10 12.49 -9.96
N ASP A 243 -10.24 13.46 -10.27
CA ASP A 243 -9.24 13.32 -11.35
C ASP A 243 -8.25 12.18 -11.05
N LEU A 244 -7.76 12.06 -9.80
CA LEU A 244 -6.89 10.96 -9.41
C LEU A 244 -7.57 9.60 -9.59
N VAL A 245 -8.83 9.46 -9.15
CA VAL A 245 -9.62 8.23 -9.33
C VAL A 245 -9.80 7.92 -10.81
N ASN A 246 -10.11 8.92 -11.64
CA ASN A 246 -10.22 8.75 -13.09
C ASN A 246 -8.92 8.23 -13.72
N GLN A 247 -7.76 8.75 -13.28
CA GLN A 247 -6.44 8.28 -13.73
C GLN A 247 -6.16 6.84 -13.29
N ILE A 248 -6.46 6.49 -12.04
CA ILE A 248 -6.26 5.12 -11.51
C ILE A 248 -7.13 4.11 -12.26
N LEU A 249 -8.42 4.40 -12.44
CA LEU A 249 -9.33 3.50 -13.15
C LEU A 249 -8.97 3.37 -14.63
N GLY A 250 -8.63 4.49 -15.28
CA GLY A 250 -8.15 4.48 -16.67
C GLY A 250 -6.87 3.65 -16.83
N THR A 251 -5.94 3.81 -15.90
CA THR A 251 -4.71 3.02 -15.87
C THR A 251 -5.00 1.53 -15.69
N GLY A 252 -5.94 1.18 -14.82
CA GLY A 252 -6.33 -0.22 -14.60
C GLY A 252 -6.84 -0.87 -15.88
N VAL A 253 -7.77 -0.22 -16.59
CA VAL A 253 -8.28 -0.69 -17.89
C VAL A 253 -7.15 -0.82 -18.91
N TRP A 254 -6.30 0.20 -19.02
CA TRP A 254 -5.18 0.21 -19.95
C TRP A 254 -4.16 -0.91 -19.69
N LEU A 255 -3.86 -1.22 -18.42
CA LEU A 255 -2.95 -2.31 -18.04
C LEU A 255 -3.46 -3.68 -18.49
N ASP A 256 -4.75 -3.94 -18.39
CA ASP A 256 -5.34 -5.24 -18.71
C ASP A 256 -5.80 -5.35 -20.19
N GLU A 257 -5.70 -4.27 -20.96
CA GLU A 257 -6.07 -4.25 -22.38
C GLU A 257 -5.13 -5.14 -23.22
N LYS A 258 -3.81 -5.03 -23.01
CA LYS A 258 -2.81 -5.80 -23.76
C LYS A 258 -1.47 -5.88 -23.04
N GLN A 259 -0.71 -6.93 -23.34
CA GLN A 259 0.61 -7.17 -22.71
C GLN A 259 1.62 -6.05 -22.95
N ASP A 260 1.58 -5.37 -24.10
CA ASP A 260 2.47 -4.25 -24.40
C ASP A 260 2.31 -3.11 -23.40
N ASN A 261 1.08 -2.84 -22.96
CA ASN A 261 0.80 -1.82 -21.93
C ASN A 261 1.43 -2.23 -20.58
N ARG A 262 1.34 -3.50 -20.21
CA ARG A 262 2.01 -4.03 -19.00
C ARG A 262 3.53 -3.90 -19.11
N ASN A 263 4.12 -4.14 -20.28
CA ASN A 263 5.55 -3.98 -20.51
C ASN A 263 6.00 -2.52 -20.34
N LYS A 264 5.22 -1.57 -20.84
CA LYS A 264 5.45 -0.13 -20.64
C LYS A 264 5.33 0.25 -19.16
N ALA A 265 4.31 -0.27 -18.47
CA ALA A 265 4.13 -0.06 -17.03
C ALA A 265 5.32 -0.59 -16.21
N VAL A 266 5.85 -1.75 -16.58
CA VAL A 266 7.08 -2.32 -15.97
C VAL A 266 8.26 -1.38 -16.16
N ALA A 267 8.46 -0.84 -17.37
CA ALA A 267 9.55 0.10 -17.64
C ALA A 267 9.44 1.37 -16.78
N ILE A 268 8.23 1.91 -16.61
CA ILE A 268 7.97 3.07 -15.76
C ILE A 268 8.23 2.72 -14.29
N ALA A 269 7.56 1.68 -13.77
CA ALA A 269 7.58 1.36 -12.35
C ALA A 269 8.96 0.89 -11.86
N SER A 270 9.77 0.24 -12.70
CA SER A 270 11.13 -0.15 -12.35
C SER A 270 12.09 1.02 -12.14
N GLY A 271 11.72 2.23 -12.60
CA GLY A 271 12.52 3.43 -12.45
C GLY A 271 12.80 3.82 -10.99
N LYS A 272 13.87 4.62 -10.80
CA LYS A 272 14.34 5.05 -9.46
C LYS A 272 13.31 5.88 -8.70
N ASP A 273 12.52 6.66 -9.43
CA ASP A 273 11.50 7.57 -8.86
C ASP A 273 10.26 6.80 -8.35
N PHE A 274 10.12 5.52 -8.73
CA PHE A 274 9.02 4.65 -8.37
C PHE A 274 9.48 3.45 -7.55
N PHE A 275 9.33 2.23 -8.06
CA PHE A 275 9.63 1.03 -7.27
C PHE A 275 11.13 0.77 -7.10
N ASN A 276 11.94 1.18 -8.06
CA ASN A 276 13.39 0.91 -8.07
C ASN A 276 13.67 -0.59 -7.92
N GLN A 277 13.03 -1.39 -8.77
CA GLN A 277 13.11 -2.86 -8.76
C GLN A 277 13.59 -3.39 -10.11
N ASP A 278 14.09 -4.64 -10.11
CA ASP A 278 14.49 -5.32 -11.34
C ASP A 278 13.30 -5.47 -12.30
N PRO A 279 13.36 -4.88 -13.51
CA PRO A 279 12.29 -4.96 -14.49
C PRO A 279 11.98 -6.40 -14.91
N ASN A 280 12.95 -7.32 -14.86
CA ASN A 280 12.71 -8.73 -15.21
C ASN A 280 11.84 -9.44 -14.15
N ILE A 281 11.93 -9.04 -12.88
CA ILE A 281 11.04 -9.56 -11.83
C ILE A 281 9.63 -9.02 -12.03
N LEU A 282 9.48 -7.72 -12.24
CA LEU A 282 8.17 -7.12 -12.51
C LEU A 282 7.52 -7.71 -13.77
N LYS A 283 8.30 -7.86 -14.85
CA LYS A 283 7.84 -8.51 -16.08
C LYS A 283 7.36 -9.94 -15.82
N PHE A 284 8.12 -10.71 -15.05
CA PHE A 284 7.72 -12.07 -14.70
C PHE A 284 6.36 -12.11 -13.99
N VAL A 285 6.07 -11.18 -13.07
CA VAL A 285 4.75 -11.06 -12.42
C VAL A 285 3.65 -10.81 -13.44
N MET A 286 3.90 -9.97 -14.44
CA MET A 286 2.90 -9.59 -15.45
C MET A 286 2.61 -10.69 -16.48
N GLU A 287 3.45 -11.71 -16.57
CA GLU A 287 3.40 -12.76 -17.60
C GLU A 287 3.19 -14.17 -17.06
N ASN A 288 3.44 -14.42 -15.76
CA ASN A 288 3.58 -15.78 -15.25
C ASN A 288 2.80 -16.07 -13.94
N PRO A 289 1.50 -16.33 -14.04
CA PRO A 289 0.61 -16.18 -15.21
C PRO A 289 0.19 -14.73 -15.43
N THR A 290 -0.41 -14.43 -16.58
CA THR A 290 -0.84 -13.06 -16.95
C THR A 290 -1.89 -12.47 -16.03
N ASP A 291 -2.69 -13.30 -15.36
CA ASP A 291 -3.72 -12.91 -14.37
C ASP A 291 -3.25 -13.06 -12.92
N ARG A 292 -1.92 -13.14 -12.68
CA ARG A 292 -1.33 -13.18 -11.33
C ARG A 292 -1.72 -11.94 -10.52
N VAL A 293 -1.74 -10.78 -11.18
CA VAL A 293 -2.31 -9.50 -10.69
C VAL A 293 -3.20 -8.94 -11.78
N THR A 294 -4.38 -8.43 -11.43
CA THR A 294 -5.33 -7.86 -12.38
C THR A 294 -5.72 -6.44 -11.96
N TYR A 295 -5.99 -5.59 -12.96
CA TYR A 295 -6.21 -4.16 -12.76
C TYR A 295 -7.48 -3.63 -13.46
N GLY A 296 -8.05 -4.37 -14.41
CA GLY A 296 -9.14 -3.88 -15.25
C GLY A 296 -10.49 -3.77 -14.52
N ASP A 297 -10.74 -4.63 -13.55
CA ASP A 297 -11.97 -4.60 -12.74
C ASP A 297 -11.73 -3.99 -11.37
N LEU A 298 -11.82 -2.67 -11.29
CA LEU A 298 -11.66 -1.92 -10.04
C LEU A 298 -13.00 -1.42 -9.47
N ARG A 299 -14.13 -2.09 -9.82
CA ARG A 299 -15.44 -1.76 -9.26
C ARG A 299 -15.44 -1.98 -7.75
N MET A 300 -16.00 -1.04 -7.03
CA MET A 300 -16.19 -1.13 -5.58
C MET A 300 -17.52 -1.84 -5.30
N ILE A 301 -17.45 -3.11 -4.91
CA ILE A 301 -18.62 -3.95 -4.65
C ILE A 301 -18.78 -4.11 -3.14
N ARG A 302 -19.90 -3.60 -2.58
CA ARG A 302 -20.15 -3.58 -1.13
C ARG A 302 -19.98 -4.94 -0.47
N THR A 303 -20.53 -6.00 -1.07
CA THR A 303 -20.47 -7.36 -0.49
C THR A 303 -19.04 -7.90 -0.37
N GLU A 304 -18.11 -7.43 -1.20
CA GLU A 304 -16.70 -7.80 -1.08
C GLU A 304 -16.03 -7.11 0.13
N PHE A 305 -16.42 -5.88 0.45
CA PHE A 305 -15.99 -5.20 1.68
C PHE A 305 -16.67 -5.79 2.92
N ASP A 306 -17.93 -6.23 2.82
CA ASP A 306 -18.62 -6.93 3.91
C ASP A 306 -17.90 -8.25 4.23
N GLU A 307 -17.47 -9.04 3.22
CA GLU A 307 -16.62 -10.24 3.42
C GLU A 307 -15.33 -9.89 4.16
N LEU A 308 -14.62 -8.83 3.75
CA LEU A 308 -13.40 -8.40 4.43
C LEU A 308 -13.65 -7.98 5.87
N MET A 309 -14.77 -7.32 6.15
CA MET A 309 -15.18 -6.94 7.51
C MET A 309 -15.42 -8.18 8.37
N GLU A 310 -16.18 -9.14 7.88
CA GLU A 310 -16.45 -10.41 8.58
C GLU A 310 -15.15 -11.17 8.87
N LEU A 311 -14.27 -11.30 7.89
CA LEU A 311 -12.97 -11.95 8.05
C LEU A 311 -12.06 -11.22 9.05
N SER A 312 -12.12 -9.88 9.08
CA SER A 312 -11.33 -9.06 10.01
C SER A 312 -11.84 -9.19 11.44
N ILE A 313 -13.16 -9.28 11.62
CA ILE A 313 -13.78 -9.57 12.93
C ILE A 313 -13.41 -10.99 13.39
N ALA A 314 -13.52 -11.98 12.52
CA ALA A 314 -13.12 -13.35 12.80
C ALA A 314 -11.61 -13.48 13.10
N ALA A 315 -10.79 -12.58 12.56
CA ALA A 315 -9.36 -12.47 12.86
C ALA A 315 -9.08 -11.76 14.20
N GLY A 316 -10.08 -11.11 14.79
CA GLY A 316 -9.93 -10.32 16.03
C GLY A 316 -9.20 -8.99 15.83
N THR A 317 -8.99 -8.55 14.58
CA THR A 317 -8.36 -7.25 14.26
C THR A 317 -9.35 -6.10 14.31
N ILE A 318 -10.63 -6.39 14.08
CA ILE A 318 -11.76 -5.47 14.26
C ILE A 318 -12.71 -6.09 15.28
N LYS A 319 -13.22 -5.28 16.22
CA LYS A 319 -14.00 -5.78 17.35
C LYS A 319 -15.50 -5.90 17.06
N HIS A 320 -16.02 -5.08 16.16
CA HIS A 320 -17.43 -4.99 15.82
C HIS A 320 -17.60 -4.50 14.38
N PRO A 321 -18.74 -4.79 13.73
CA PRO A 321 -19.01 -4.28 12.39
C PRO A 321 -18.96 -2.74 12.34
N ILE A 322 -18.28 -2.21 11.33
CA ILE A 322 -18.19 -0.78 11.04
C ILE A 322 -19.02 -0.51 9.80
N PRO A 323 -19.95 0.46 9.81
CA PRO A 323 -20.75 0.78 8.63
C PRO A 323 -19.85 1.12 7.43
N TYR A 324 -20.20 0.61 6.25
CA TYR A 324 -19.46 0.79 5.01
C TYR A 324 -19.14 2.26 4.73
N GLU A 325 -20.10 3.14 4.90
CA GLU A 325 -19.99 4.58 4.66
C GLU A 325 -19.02 5.27 5.63
N THR A 326 -18.65 4.61 6.73
CA THR A 326 -17.67 5.15 7.70
C THR A 326 -16.26 5.15 7.12
N TYR A 327 -15.90 4.16 6.29
CA TYR A 327 -14.55 4.00 5.74
C TYR A 327 -14.48 4.04 4.22
N VAL A 328 -15.63 4.07 3.51
CA VAL A 328 -15.71 4.15 2.05
C VAL A 328 -16.49 5.40 1.62
N ASN A 329 -16.02 6.02 0.55
CA ASN A 329 -16.77 6.96 -0.27
C ASN A 329 -16.63 6.50 -1.74
N ASP A 330 -17.55 5.64 -2.18
CA ASP A 330 -17.55 5.04 -3.51
C ASP A 330 -18.09 5.99 -4.60
N SER A 331 -18.62 7.16 -4.22
CA SER A 331 -19.15 8.13 -5.18
C SER A 331 -18.12 8.55 -6.22
N PHE A 332 -16.84 8.65 -5.85
CA PHE A 332 -15.76 8.97 -6.78
C PHE A 332 -15.55 7.87 -7.83
N ALA A 333 -15.56 6.60 -7.42
CA ALA A 333 -15.46 5.47 -8.35
C ALA A 333 -16.72 5.30 -9.21
N MET A 334 -17.90 5.52 -8.65
CA MET A 334 -19.18 5.44 -9.36
C MET A 334 -19.34 6.54 -10.41
N ASN A 335 -18.86 7.75 -10.12
CA ASN A 335 -18.92 8.90 -11.02
C ASN A 335 -17.68 8.99 -11.94
N ALA A 336 -16.77 8.03 -11.85
CA ALA A 336 -15.51 8.10 -12.59
C ALA A 336 -15.73 8.03 -14.11
N LYS A 337 -14.97 8.89 -14.78
CA LYS A 337 -14.74 8.82 -16.22
C LYS A 337 -13.29 8.37 -16.41
N ALA A 338 -13.11 7.06 -16.62
CA ALA A 338 -11.77 6.47 -16.77
C ALA A 338 -10.95 7.27 -17.78
N ALA A 339 -9.77 7.75 -17.34
CA ALA A 339 -8.92 8.56 -18.19
C ALA A 339 -8.35 7.72 -19.35
N THR A 340 -8.22 8.31 -20.52
CA THR A 340 -7.49 7.71 -21.63
C THR A 340 -5.98 7.80 -21.35
N ILE A 341 -5.32 6.66 -21.28
CA ILE A 341 -3.88 6.57 -21.01
C ILE A 341 -3.10 6.53 -22.32
N SER A 342 -2.25 7.53 -22.54
CA SER A 342 -1.38 7.66 -23.71
C SER A 342 0.08 7.71 -23.23
N LEU A 343 0.81 6.57 -23.40
CA LEU A 343 2.20 6.37 -22.96
C LEU A 343 3.02 5.66 -24.05
#